data_cc31a89f47b08c3cc1e97f79a4c8b4be
#
_entry.id   cc31a89f47b08c3cc1e97f79a4c8b4be
#
_cell.length_a   1.000
_cell.length_b   1.000
_cell.length_c   1.000
_cell.angle_alpha   90.00
_cell.angle_beta   90.00
_cell.angle_gamma   90.00
#
_symmetry.space_group_name_H-M   'P 1'
#
loop_
_entity.id
_entity.type
_entity.pdbx_description
1 polymer ?
#
loop_
_entity_poly.entity_id
_entity_poly.type
_entity_poly.pdbx_seq_one_letter_code
_entity_poly.pdbx_strand_id
1 'polypeptide(L)'
;NIVLRKMKNNFCVIPWVSITSDNAGLVRPCCKFAEKDKQREYSTGSLKDNTYEEIWNGTDFRKIRQAFIDNKQIPECSSCWNEEAAGLRSYRNTYNKSFLEDREYGLVADPPKVVDLKLSNVCNFKCRMCNYEYSSLILKEDKIHRGYKVSDESYYLSNKILDTDNESYFFDNIVHHSSHHSFSSI
;
A
#
# COMPACT_ATOMS: atom_id res chain seq x y z
N ASN A 1 17.09 21.94 12.28
CA ASN A 1 17.61 20.59 12.58
C ASN A 1 17.30 20.07 13.98
N ILE A 2 16.44 20.75 14.75
CA ILE A 2 16.05 20.34 16.11
C ILE A 2 14.92 19.30 16.08
N VAL A 3 14.03 19.36 15.10
CA VAL A 3 12.89 18.40 14.96
C VAL A 3 13.37 17.03 14.53
N LEU A 4 14.33 16.94 13.59
CA LEU A 4 14.94 15.66 13.19
C LEU A 4 15.69 14.95 14.34
N ARG A 5 16.25 15.73 15.30
CA ARG A 5 16.87 15.19 16.53
C ARG A 5 15.85 14.61 17.53
N LYS A 6 14.57 14.97 17.43
CA LYS A 6 13.48 14.47 18.27
C LYS A 6 12.72 13.31 17.63
N MET A 7 12.91 13.01 16.35
CA MET A 7 12.30 11.85 15.72
C MET A 7 13.03 10.59 16.18
N LYS A 8 12.33 9.86 16.99
CA LYS A 8 12.75 8.66 17.69
C LYS A 8 13.08 7.56 16.68
N ASN A 9 13.99 6.65 17.06
CA ASN A 9 14.57 5.62 16.19
C ASN A 9 13.57 4.74 15.41
N ASN A 10 12.31 4.65 15.88
CA ASN A 10 11.29 3.78 15.29
C ASN A 10 10.32 4.50 14.35
N PHE A 11 10.49 5.80 14.08
CA PHE A 11 9.58 6.55 13.23
C PHE A 11 9.64 6.07 11.77
N CYS A 12 8.46 5.99 11.14
CA CYS A 12 8.31 5.68 9.72
C CYS A 12 7.38 6.70 9.07
N VAL A 13 7.84 7.42 8.04
CA VAL A 13 7.05 8.43 7.34
C VAL A 13 5.99 7.82 6.39
N ILE A 14 6.14 6.56 6.02
CA ILE A 14 5.31 5.90 5.01
C ILE A 14 3.80 6.09 5.24
N PRO A 15 3.23 5.94 6.44
CA PRO A 15 1.79 6.12 6.66
C PRO A 15 1.25 7.54 6.40
N TRP A 16 2.12 8.52 6.17
CA TRP A 16 1.74 9.90 5.82
C TRP A 16 1.97 10.24 4.36
N VAL A 17 2.65 9.36 3.61
CA VAL A 17 3.06 9.69 2.24
C VAL A 17 2.71 8.59 1.23
N SER A 18 2.37 7.39 1.67
CA SER A 18 2.18 6.24 0.76
C SER A 18 0.97 5.40 1.12
N ILE A 19 0.31 4.94 0.06
CA ILE A 19 -0.76 3.94 0.11
C ILE A 19 -0.54 2.91 -0.98
N THR A 20 -0.80 1.65 -0.68
CA THR A 20 -0.74 0.56 -1.66
C THR A 20 -1.97 -0.32 -1.55
N SER A 21 -2.45 -0.83 -2.68
CA SER A 21 -3.47 -1.89 -2.70
C SER A 21 -2.96 -3.15 -3.38
N ASP A 22 -3.52 -4.29 -3.02
CA ASP A 22 -3.37 -5.52 -3.78
C ASP A 22 -4.54 -5.72 -4.77
N ASN A 23 -4.48 -6.82 -5.55
CA ASN A 23 -5.48 -7.14 -6.56
C ASN A 23 -6.87 -7.44 -5.98
N ALA A 24 -6.96 -7.73 -4.68
CA ALA A 24 -8.20 -7.92 -3.96
C ALA A 24 -8.79 -6.60 -3.46
N GLY A 25 -8.08 -5.48 -3.64
CA GLY A 25 -8.45 -4.16 -3.14
C GLY A 25 -8.14 -3.92 -1.68
N LEU A 26 -7.38 -4.81 -1.06
CA LEU A 26 -6.97 -4.63 0.32
C LEU A 26 -5.85 -3.58 0.40
N VAL A 27 -6.06 -2.59 1.25
CA VAL A 27 -5.20 -1.42 1.34
C VAL A 27 -4.24 -1.54 2.52
N ARG A 28 -3.02 -1.03 2.32
CA ARG A 28 -1.95 -1.00 3.32
C ARG A 28 -1.09 0.25 3.15
N PRO A 29 -0.34 0.68 4.18
CA PRO A 29 0.58 1.81 4.05
C PRO A 29 1.72 1.56 3.06
N CYS A 30 2.20 0.32 2.95
CA CYS A 30 3.26 -0.07 2.01
C CYS A 30 3.22 -1.58 1.70
N CYS A 31 3.97 -1.98 0.67
CA CYS A 31 4.07 -3.38 0.23
C CYS A 31 4.77 -4.32 1.24
N LYS A 32 5.51 -3.77 2.20
CA LYS A 32 6.19 -4.51 3.28
C LYS A 32 5.35 -4.64 4.56
N PHE A 33 4.18 -4.01 4.60
CA PHE A 33 3.28 -4.04 5.76
C PHE A 33 2.66 -5.43 5.91
N ALA A 34 2.87 -6.06 7.04
CA ALA A 34 2.58 -7.45 7.37
C ALA A 34 3.40 -8.49 6.58
N GLU A 35 3.57 -9.67 7.14
CA GLU A 35 4.13 -10.82 6.45
C GLU A 35 3.22 -11.23 5.29
N LYS A 36 3.80 -11.81 4.23
CA LYS A 36 3.07 -12.07 2.98
C LYS A 36 1.83 -12.96 3.16
N ASP A 37 1.90 -13.93 4.05
CA ASP A 37 0.81 -14.83 4.40
C ASP A 37 -0.28 -14.18 5.27
N LYS A 38 0.06 -13.10 5.98
CA LYS A 38 -0.82 -12.35 6.88
C LYS A 38 -1.33 -11.02 6.30
N GLN A 39 -0.93 -10.66 5.10
CA GLN A 39 -1.26 -9.36 4.51
C GLN A 39 -2.77 -9.11 4.37
N ARG A 40 -3.58 -10.17 4.27
CA ARG A 40 -5.05 -10.05 4.22
C ARG A 40 -5.64 -9.73 5.59
N GLU A 41 -5.11 -10.35 6.64
CA GLU A 41 -5.57 -10.14 8.01
C GLU A 41 -5.29 -8.72 8.51
N TYR A 42 -4.15 -8.15 8.09
CA TYR A 42 -3.68 -6.83 8.52
C TYR A 42 -3.91 -5.72 7.48
N SER A 43 -4.96 -5.80 6.67
CA SER A 43 -5.33 -4.69 5.80
C SER A 43 -5.93 -3.53 6.61
N THR A 44 -5.74 -2.31 6.13
CA THR A 44 -6.31 -1.10 6.74
C THR A 44 -7.67 -0.73 6.17
N GLY A 45 -8.20 -1.54 5.26
CA GLY A 45 -9.48 -1.36 4.61
C GLY A 45 -9.50 -2.01 3.24
N SER A 46 -10.65 -1.98 2.59
CA SER A 46 -10.88 -2.56 1.28
C SER A 46 -11.52 -1.53 0.35
N LEU A 47 -10.95 -1.35 -0.83
CA LEU A 47 -11.51 -0.51 -1.89
C LEU A 47 -12.82 -1.06 -2.47
N LYS A 48 -13.23 -2.27 -2.10
CA LYS A 48 -14.54 -2.83 -2.45
C LYS A 48 -15.67 -2.22 -1.62
N ASP A 49 -15.36 -1.83 -0.39
CA ASP A 49 -16.33 -1.49 0.63
C ASP A 49 -16.19 -0.05 1.12
N ASN A 50 -15.04 0.58 0.90
CA ASN A 50 -14.70 1.90 1.43
C ASN A 50 -14.14 2.80 0.33
N THR A 51 -14.37 4.09 0.49
CA THR A 51 -13.67 5.10 -0.31
C THR A 51 -12.21 5.23 0.13
N TYR A 52 -11.41 5.80 -0.76
CA TYR A 52 -10.01 6.10 -0.47
C TYR A 52 -9.86 7.00 0.78
N GLU A 53 -10.64 8.06 0.88
CA GLU A 53 -10.61 9.01 1.99
C GLU A 53 -10.96 8.36 3.32
N GLU A 54 -11.98 7.48 3.32
CA GLU A 54 -12.39 6.72 4.50
C GLU A 54 -11.26 5.83 5.01
N ILE A 55 -10.50 5.22 4.10
CA ILE A 55 -9.35 4.38 4.46
C ILE A 55 -8.17 5.24 4.90
N TRP A 56 -7.76 6.23 4.10
CA TRP A 56 -6.53 7.01 4.28
C TRP A 56 -6.46 7.76 5.61
N ASN A 57 -7.56 8.37 6.01
CA ASN A 57 -7.68 9.02 7.31
C ASN A 57 -8.61 8.26 8.27
N GLY A 58 -8.84 6.97 7.99
CA GLY A 58 -9.64 6.07 8.81
C GLY A 58 -8.93 5.61 10.07
N THR A 59 -9.66 4.85 10.87
CA THR A 59 -9.22 4.42 12.20
C THR A 59 -7.90 3.66 12.18
N ASP A 60 -7.68 2.77 11.22
CA ASP A 60 -6.51 1.91 11.22
C ASP A 60 -5.25 2.65 10.76
N PHE A 61 -5.33 3.53 9.76
CA PHE A 61 -4.23 4.43 9.44
C PHE A 61 -3.87 5.35 10.61
N ARG A 62 -4.86 5.87 11.32
CA ARG A 62 -4.63 6.70 12.52
C ARG A 62 -3.95 5.92 13.65
N LYS A 63 -4.33 4.65 13.88
CA LYS A 63 -3.65 3.77 14.87
C LYS A 63 -2.19 3.55 14.50
N ILE A 64 -1.91 3.27 13.22
CA ILE A 64 -0.53 3.09 12.73
C ILE A 64 0.27 4.38 12.91
N ARG A 65 -0.27 5.53 12.53
CA ARG A 65 0.36 6.84 12.72
C ARG A 65 0.63 7.13 14.20
N GLN A 66 -0.34 6.87 15.07
CA GLN A 66 -0.18 7.05 16.51
C GLN A 66 0.96 6.17 17.07
N ALA A 67 1.04 4.92 16.66
CA ALA A 67 2.11 4.03 17.09
C ALA A 67 3.51 4.59 16.74
N PHE A 68 3.68 5.14 15.54
CA PHE A 68 4.94 5.77 15.14
C PHE A 68 5.21 7.11 15.84
N ILE A 69 4.19 7.93 16.10
CA ILE A 69 4.30 9.13 16.94
C ILE A 69 4.76 8.76 18.36
N ASP A 70 4.21 7.68 18.90
CA ASP A 70 4.59 7.13 20.22
C ASP A 70 5.95 6.39 20.20
N ASN A 71 6.63 6.34 19.05
CA ASN A 71 7.90 5.62 18.88
C ASN A 71 7.81 4.10 19.11
N LYS A 72 6.67 3.50 18.81
CA LYS A 72 6.46 2.06 18.94
C LYS A 72 6.88 1.34 17.68
N GLN A 73 7.46 0.15 17.84
CA GLN A 73 7.55 -0.83 16.75
C GLN A 73 6.24 -1.60 16.72
N ILE A 74 5.65 -1.72 15.55
CA ILE A 74 4.44 -2.53 15.36
C ILE A 74 4.80 -3.85 14.67
N PRO A 75 4.16 -4.96 15.04
CA PRO A 75 4.48 -6.30 14.51
C PRO A 75 4.39 -6.38 12.99
N GLU A 76 3.45 -5.66 12.41
CA GLU A 76 3.20 -5.62 10.96
C GLU A 76 4.38 -5.03 10.17
N CYS A 77 5.28 -4.33 10.85
CA CYS A 77 6.50 -3.75 10.26
C CYS A 77 7.77 -4.58 10.54
N SER A 78 7.64 -5.82 11.04
CA SER A 78 8.73 -6.73 11.39
C SER A 78 9.78 -6.89 10.30
N SER A 79 9.37 -6.93 9.03
CA SER A 79 10.29 -7.02 7.88
C SER A 79 11.35 -5.91 7.89
N CYS A 80 10.94 -4.66 8.10
CA CYS A 80 11.88 -3.53 8.16
C CYS A 80 12.78 -3.58 9.40
N TRP A 81 12.23 -3.96 10.55
CA TRP A 81 13.01 -4.08 11.80
C TRP A 81 14.06 -5.19 11.71
N ASN A 82 13.73 -6.32 11.10
CA ASN A 82 14.65 -7.43 10.90
C ASN A 82 15.76 -7.06 9.89
N GLU A 83 15.43 -6.39 8.80
CA GLU A 83 16.41 -5.87 7.83
C GLU A 83 17.41 -4.93 8.53
N GLU A 84 16.93 -4.00 9.36
CA GLU A 84 17.75 -3.03 10.07
C GLU A 84 18.61 -3.68 11.16
N ALA A 85 18.07 -4.65 11.88
CA ALA A 85 18.83 -5.43 12.86
C ALA A 85 19.96 -6.24 12.22
N ALA A 86 19.79 -6.66 10.97
CA ALA A 86 20.83 -7.33 10.17
C ALA A 86 21.83 -6.35 9.51
N GLY A 87 21.73 -5.04 9.81
CA GLY A 87 22.59 -4.01 9.21
C GLY A 87 22.23 -3.66 7.75
N LEU A 88 21.08 -4.10 7.28
CA LEU A 88 20.61 -3.84 5.94
C LEU A 88 19.77 -2.56 5.88
N ARG A 89 19.68 -1.98 4.69
CA ARG A 89 18.82 -0.81 4.45
C ARG A 89 17.39 -1.25 4.23
N SER A 90 16.50 -0.85 5.13
CA SER A 90 15.07 -1.15 5.03
C SER A 90 14.32 -0.22 4.06
N TYR A 91 13.11 -0.64 3.70
CA TYR A 91 12.17 0.18 2.95
C TYR A 91 11.78 1.45 3.73
N ARG A 92 11.59 1.34 5.06
CA ARG A 92 11.36 2.45 5.97
C ARG A 92 12.49 3.49 5.90
N ASN A 93 13.75 3.05 5.97
CA ASN A 93 14.91 3.94 5.89
C ASN A 93 15.00 4.66 4.55
N THR A 94 14.63 3.98 3.47
CA THR A 94 14.59 4.57 2.14
C THR A 94 13.55 5.69 2.06
N TYR A 95 12.33 5.43 2.54
CA TYR A 95 11.27 6.44 2.53
C TYR A 95 11.54 7.60 3.49
N ASN A 96 12.04 7.33 4.69
CA ASN A 96 12.43 8.38 5.62
C ASN A 96 13.48 9.31 5.00
N LYS A 97 14.46 8.75 4.30
CA LYS A 97 15.47 9.56 3.61
C LYS A 97 14.88 10.48 2.54
N SER A 98 13.86 10.01 1.82
CA SER A 98 13.30 10.72 0.65
C SER A 98 12.15 11.66 1.00
N PHE A 99 11.36 11.35 2.02
CA PHE A 99 10.09 12.03 2.28
C PHE A 99 9.95 12.60 3.69
N LEU A 100 10.91 12.35 4.59
CA LEU A 100 10.84 12.91 5.93
C LEU A 100 11.11 14.41 5.87
N GLU A 101 10.13 15.20 6.27
CA GLU A 101 10.15 16.65 6.33
C GLU A 101 10.30 17.13 7.77
N ASP A 102 10.81 18.36 7.94
CA ASP A 102 10.89 19.03 9.25
C ASP A 102 9.54 19.66 9.60
N ARG A 103 8.55 18.81 9.93
CA ARG A 103 7.20 19.23 10.33
C ARG A 103 6.63 18.33 11.42
N GLU A 104 5.56 18.78 12.05
CA GLU A 104 4.79 17.90 12.93
C GLU A 104 3.97 16.89 12.10
N TYR A 105 3.94 15.66 12.58
CA TYR A 105 3.18 14.57 12.01
C TYR A 105 1.99 14.24 12.91
N GLY A 106 0.78 14.54 12.43
CA GLY A 106 -0.48 14.28 13.14
C GLY A 106 -1.14 12.96 12.75
N LEU A 107 -2.32 12.70 13.33
CA LEU A 107 -3.11 11.51 13.00
C LEU A 107 -3.79 11.61 11.64
N VAL A 108 -4.11 12.81 11.20
CA VAL A 108 -4.64 13.11 9.87
C VAL A 108 -3.47 13.51 8.98
N ALA A 109 -3.46 12.99 7.77
CA ALA A 109 -2.43 13.26 6.78
C ALA A 109 -3.03 13.93 5.54
N ASP A 110 -2.21 14.76 4.88
CA ASP A 110 -2.47 15.25 3.53
C ASP A 110 -2.59 14.07 2.55
N PRO A 111 -3.12 14.26 1.33
CA PRO A 111 -3.16 13.21 0.31
C PRO A 111 -1.79 12.57 0.11
N PRO A 112 -1.71 11.25 -0.17
CA PRO A 112 -0.44 10.56 -0.32
C PRO A 112 0.34 11.07 -1.53
N LYS A 113 1.67 11.09 -1.38
CA LYS A 113 2.60 11.44 -2.46
C LYS A 113 2.94 10.24 -3.34
N VAL A 114 2.74 9.03 -2.82
CA VAL A 114 3.05 7.76 -3.49
C VAL A 114 1.83 6.85 -3.43
N VAL A 115 1.36 6.45 -4.60
CA VAL A 115 0.19 5.58 -4.75
C VAL A 115 0.60 4.37 -5.58
N ASP A 116 0.55 3.16 -5.01
CA ASP A 116 0.81 1.89 -5.68
C ASP A 116 -0.47 1.07 -5.71
N LEU A 117 -1.15 1.07 -6.83
CA LEU A 117 -2.46 0.41 -6.98
C LEU A 117 -2.34 -0.78 -7.92
N LYS A 118 -2.85 -1.91 -7.45
CA LYS A 118 -3.05 -3.12 -8.23
C LYS A 118 -4.55 -3.33 -8.43
N LEU A 119 -5.07 -2.85 -9.56
CA LEU A 119 -6.51 -2.80 -9.81
C LEU A 119 -7.10 -4.16 -10.22
N SER A 120 -6.29 -5.01 -10.87
CA SER A 120 -6.74 -6.35 -11.26
C SER A 120 -5.56 -7.24 -11.63
N ASN A 121 -5.83 -8.51 -11.91
CA ASN A 121 -4.88 -9.42 -12.54
C ASN A 121 -5.15 -9.61 -14.04
N VAL A 122 -6.07 -8.86 -14.63
CA VAL A 122 -6.36 -8.95 -16.06
C VAL A 122 -5.14 -8.47 -16.83
N CYS A 123 -4.45 -9.40 -17.48
CA CYS A 123 -3.22 -9.16 -18.22
C CYS A 123 -3.16 -10.06 -19.44
N ASN A 124 -2.85 -9.48 -20.61
CA ASN A 124 -2.69 -10.21 -21.86
C ASN A 124 -1.24 -10.70 -22.10
N PHE A 125 -0.36 -10.55 -21.11
CA PHE A 125 1.02 -11.02 -21.14
C PHE A 125 1.26 -12.21 -20.21
N LYS A 126 2.25 -13.04 -20.57
CA LYS A 126 2.77 -14.13 -19.76
C LYS A 126 4.24 -13.89 -19.48
N CYS A 127 4.54 -12.79 -18.78
CA CYS A 127 5.94 -12.45 -18.48
C CYS A 127 6.56 -13.51 -17.59
N ARG A 128 7.81 -13.89 -17.91
CA ARG A 128 8.55 -14.93 -17.20
C ARG A 128 8.74 -14.65 -15.70
N MET A 129 8.72 -13.40 -15.31
CA MET A 129 8.84 -12.94 -13.91
C MET A 129 7.50 -12.81 -13.20
N CYS A 130 6.37 -13.03 -13.89
CA CYS A 130 5.05 -12.87 -13.36
C CYS A 130 4.52 -14.17 -12.76
N ASN A 131 3.49 -14.06 -11.93
CA ASN A 131 2.80 -15.19 -11.32
C ASN A 131 1.28 -15.06 -11.52
N TYR A 132 0.54 -16.06 -11.08
CA TYR A 132 -0.91 -16.15 -11.21
C TYR A 132 -1.67 -15.02 -10.49
N GLU A 133 -1.07 -14.42 -9.46
CA GLU A 133 -1.69 -13.31 -8.71
C GLU A 133 -1.82 -12.05 -9.58
N TYR A 134 -0.89 -11.85 -10.54
CA TYR A 134 -0.79 -10.66 -11.37
C TYR A 134 -1.05 -10.88 -12.85
N SER A 135 -1.43 -12.11 -13.24
CA SER A 135 -1.76 -12.43 -14.63
C SER A 135 -2.85 -13.49 -14.71
N SER A 136 -3.98 -13.09 -15.26
CA SER A 136 -5.11 -14.00 -15.51
C SER A 136 -4.77 -15.11 -16.50
N LEU A 137 -3.88 -14.85 -17.46
CA LEU A 137 -3.42 -15.88 -18.39
C LEU A 137 -2.54 -16.94 -17.71
N ILE A 138 -1.63 -16.52 -16.83
CA ILE A 138 -0.81 -17.45 -16.04
C ILE A 138 -1.72 -18.23 -15.08
N LEU A 139 -2.67 -17.58 -14.44
CA LEU A 139 -3.66 -18.24 -13.59
C LEU A 139 -4.42 -19.35 -14.34
N LYS A 140 -4.85 -19.07 -15.57
CA LYS A 140 -5.55 -20.05 -16.40
C LYS A 140 -4.64 -21.25 -16.74
N GLU A 141 -3.40 -21.03 -17.05
CA GLU A 141 -2.41 -22.11 -17.31
C GLU A 141 -2.10 -22.93 -16.04
N ASP A 142 -1.87 -22.28 -14.92
CA ASP A 142 -1.59 -22.93 -13.66
C ASP A 142 -2.77 -23.80 -13.18
N LYS A 143 -4.02 -23.35 -13.41
CA LYS A 143 -5.22 -24.18 -13.18
C LYS A 143 -5.20 -25.46 -14.01
N ILE A 144 -4.83 -25.37 -15.30
CA ILE A 144 -4.83 -26.49 -16.24
C ILE A 144 -3.68 -27.46 -15.95
N HIS A 145 -2.47 -26.95 -15.77
CA HIS A 145 -1.24 -27.77 -15.77
C HIS A 145 -0.78 -28.17 -14.37
N ARG A 146 -1.09 -27.39 -13.34
CA ARG A 146 -0.65 -27.63 -11.95
C ARG A 146 -1.78 -27.99 -11.00
N GLY A 147 -3.01 -28.06 -11.48
CA GLY A 147 -4.17 -28.35 -10.64
C GLY A 147 -4.41 -27.29 -9.55
N TYR A 148 -4.00 -26.06 -9.76
CA TYR A 148 -4.10 -25.00 -8.78
C TYR A 148 -5.57 -24.69 -8.51
N LYS A 149 -6.05 -25.05 -7.33
CA LYS A 149 -7.38 -24.69 -6.87
C LYS A 149 -7.33 -23.27 -6.31
N VAL A 150 -7.43 -22.26 -7.17
CA VAL A 150 -7.74 -20.91 -6.68
C VAL A 150 -9.20 -20.92 -6.30
N SER A 151 -9.45 -20.86 -5.03
CA SER A 151 -10.76 -21.11 -4.43
C SER A 151 -11.81 -20.06 -4.79
N ASP A 152 -11.43 -18.92 -5.39
CA ASP A 152 -12.43 -17.88 -5.66
C ASP A 152 -11.96 -16.88 -6.71
N GLU A 153 -12.64 -16.82 -7.86
CA GLU A 153 -12.45 -15.76 -8.86
C GLU A 153 -12.98 -14.40 -8.35
N SER A 154 -13.85 -14.40 -7.35
CA SER A 154 -14.33 -13.23 -6.64
C SER A 154 -13.24 -12.50 -5.82
N TYR A 155 -12.09 -13.16 -5.65
CA TYR A 155 -10.92 -12.61 -4.97
C TYR A 155 -10.34 -11.35 -5.65
N TYR A 156 -10.47 -11.27 -6.97
CA TYR A 156 -9.89 -10.17 -7.73
C TYR A 156 -10.89 -9.01 -7.89
N LEU A 157 -10.40 -7.79 -7.76
CA LEU A 157 -11.19 -6.57 -7.98
C LEU A 157 -11.77 -6.45 -9.41
N SER A 158 -11.30 -7.28 -10.35
CA SER A 158 -11.54 -7.18 -11.78
C SER A 158 -13.01 -7.04 -12.22
N ASN A 159 -13.96 -7.41 -11.38
CA ASN A 159 -15.37 -7.37 -11.75
C ASN A 159 -16.16 -6.19 -11.15
N LYS A 160 -15.55 -5.37 -10.29
CA LYS A 160 -16.24 -4.24 -9.65
C LYS A 160 -15.62 -2.87 -9.89
N ILE A 161 -14.30 -2.80 -10.10
CA ILE A 161 -13.61 -1.51 -10.33
C ILE A 161 -13.65 -1.09 -11.80
N LEU A 162 -13.76 -2.08 -12.71
CA LEU A 162 -13.89 -1.84 -14.14
C LEU A 162 -15.35 -1.68 -14.60
N ASP A 163 -16.32 -1.65 -13.69
CA ASP A 163 -17.67 -1.20 -14.01
C ASP A 163 -17.61 0.32 -14.28
N THR A 164 -18.01 0.72 -15.46
CA THR A 164 -17.79 2.05 -16.04
C THR A 164 -18.23 3.23 -15.18
N ASP A 165 -19.13 3.00 -14.22
CA ASP A 165 -19.60 4.02 -13.28
C ASP A 165 -18.62 4.24 -12.11
N ASN A 166 -17.69 3.33 -11.86
CA ASN A 166 -16.66 3.44 -10.83
C ASN A 166 -15.29 3.87 -11.37
N GLU A 167 -15.02 3.78 -12.68
CA GLU A 167 -13.76 4.27 -13.26
C GLU A 167 -13.61 5.79 -13.07
N SER A 168 -14.67 6.57 -13.29
CA SER A 168 -14.64 8.01 -13.08
C SER A 168 -14.41 8.33 -11.60
N TYR A 169 -15.08 7.64 -10.70
CA TYR A 169 -14.95 7.84 -9.26
C TYR A 169 -13.54 7.56 -8.76
N PHE A 170 -12.91 6.49 -9.24
CA PHE A 170 -11.56 6.10 -8.84
C PHE A 170 -10.50 7.06 -9.40
N PHE A 171 -10.60 7.43 -10.68
CA PHE A 171 -9.69 8.38 -11.32
C PHE A 171 -9.92 9.81 -10.84
N ASP A 172 -11.15 10.24 -10.67
CA ASP A 172 -11.47 11.60 -10.20
C ASP A 172 -11.04 11.81 -8.74
N ASN A 173 -11.18 10.83 -7.88
CA ASN A 173 -10.79 10.98 -6.46
C ASN A 173 -9.30 10.75 -6.19
N ILE A 174 -8.60 9.96 -6.98
CA ILE A 174 -7.17 9.70 -6.78
C ILE A 174 -6.29 10.60 -7.67
N VAL A 175 -6.67 10.81 -8.91
CA VAL A 175 -5.87 11.57 -9.89
C VAL A 175 -6.09 13.06 -9.77
N HIS A 176 -7.31 13.53 -9.52
CA HIS A 176 -7.60 14.96 -9.36
C HIS A 176 -7.00 15.56 -8.08
N HIS A 177 -6.94 14.83 -6.98
CA HIS A 177 -6.26 15.32 -5.78
C HIS A 177 -4.74 15.31 -5.87
N SER A 178 -4.15 14.48 -6.72
CA SER A 178 -2.71 14.50 -6.97
C SER A 178 -2.27 15.58 -7.99
N SER A 179 -3.17 16.09 -8.82
CA SER A 179 -2.83 17.09 -9.86
C SER A 179 -2.77 18.54 -9.36
N HIS A 180 -3.20 18.84 -8.13
CA HIS A 180 -3.03 20.16 -7.53
C HIS A 180 -1.63 20.40 -6.92
N HIS A 181 -0.77 19.41 -6.91
CA HIS A 181 0.65 19.61 -6.60
C HIS A 181 1.46 19.35 -7.87
N SER A 182 1.86 20.44 -8.53
CA SER A 182 2.74 20.48 -9.68
C SER A 182 3.89 19.48 -9.56
N PHE A 183 3.94 18.52 -10.49
CA PHE A 183 5.17 17.81 -10.80
C PHE A 183 6.15 18.83 -11.39
N SER A 184 7.00 19.41 -10.57
CA SER A 184 8.22 20.03 -11.07
C SER A 184 9.18 18.86 -11.39
N SER A 185 9.38 18.69 -12.69
CA SER A 185 10.37 17.81 -13.30
C SER A 185 11.74 17.95 -12.64
N ILE A 186 12.31 16.84 -12.24
CA ILE A 186 13.76 16.65 -12.10
C ILE A 186 14.25 15.86 -13.31
#